data_1df2c4843dc81ba1aef2753f87f9d357
#
_entry.id   1df2c4843dc81ba1aef2753f87f9d357
#
_cell.length_a   1.000
_cell.length_b   1.000
_cell.length_c   1.000
_cell.angle_alpha   90.00
_cell.angle_beta   90.00
_cell.angle_gamma   90.00
#
_symmetry.space_group_name_H-M   'P 1'
#
loop_
_entity.id
_entity.type
_entity.pdbx_description
1 polymer ?
#
loop_
_entity_poly.entity_id
_entity_poly.type
_entity_poly.pdbx_seq_one_letter_code
_entity_poly.pdbx_strand_id
1 'polypeptide(L)'
;MRATLLKETIKNLFPIKRTISIEGSPGGGKTTIVQEVAKELGVGYIEKHMPTMLVEDFGILYPNGDEMLHYKLPDWFPYEGRDDIPDEGILCFDDRNQASADLQKVLANICQARNLHGKPMKKGWMVVSTGNRQSDRAGANRVLSHLRNRETVYELETHLDDWTSWAIDHGVKPVVISFIRFRTALLLSLI
;
A
#
# COMPACT_ATOMS: atom_id res chain seq x y z
N MET A 1 -5.90 15.43 -1.19
CA MET A 1 -6.33 15.21 0.24
C MET A 1 -5.13 15.37 1.14
N ARG A 2 -5.25 16.06 2.29
CA ARG A 2 -4.16 16.24 3.28
C ARG A 2 -3.85 14.93 4.02
N ALA A 3 -2.61 14.79 4.50
CA ALA A 3 -2.13 13.58 5.19
C ALA A 3 -2.93 13.24 6.46
N THR A 4 -3.26 14.25 7.28
CA THR A 4 -4.09 14.08 8.48
C THR A 4 -5.46 13.49 8.15
N LEU A 5 -6.14 14.04 7.16
CA LEU A 5 -7.46 13.56 6.73
C LEU A 5 -7.37 12.14 6.13
N LEU A 6 -6.28 11.83 5.42
CA LEU A 6 -6.06 10.50 4.86
C LEU A 6 -5.90 9.45 5.96
N LYS A 7 -5.13 9.76 7.03
CA LYS A 7 -4.99 8.87 8.19
C LYS A 7 -6.35 8.56 8.83
N GLU A 8 -7.16 9.58 9.08
CA GLU A 8 -8.52 9.41 9.62
C GLU A 8 -9.41 8.59 8.69
N THR A 9 -9.32 8.86 7.38
CA THR A 9 -10.08 8.10 6.36
C THR A 9 -9.71 6.63 6.38
N ILE A 10 -8.42 6.28 6.45
CA ILE A 10 -7.98 4.89 6.52
C ILE A 10 -8.52 4.22 7.79
N LYS A 11 -8.43 4.89 8.95
CA LYS A 11 -8.96 4.38 10.23
C LYS A 11 -10.47 4.12 10.17
N ASN A 12 -11.23 5.03 9.57
CA ASN A 12 -12.67 4.91 9.42
C ASN A 12 -13.08 3.78 8.44
N LEU A 13 -12.25 3.51 7.43
CA LEU A 13 -12.49 2.44 6.46
C LEU A 13 -11.96 1.07 6.93
N PHE A 14 -11.06 1.04 7.91
CA PHE A 14 -10.47 -0.19 8.41
C PHE A 14 -11.52 -1.19 8.93
N PRO A 15 -12.55 -0.82 9.71
CA PRO A 15 -13.56 -1.77 10.18
C PRO A 15 -14.29 -2.51 9.06
N ILE A 16 -14.54 -1.85 7.93
CA ILE A 16 -15.23 -2.43 6.77
C ILE A 16 -14.27 -3.06 5.75
N LYS A 17 -12.94 -2.99 6.02
CA LYS A 17 -11.88 -3.57 5.18
C LYS A 17 -11.97 -3.16 3.71
N ARG A 18 -12.38 -1.90 3.45
CA ARG A 18 -12.50 -1.37 2.10
C ARG A 18 -11.12 -1.29 1.43
N THR A 19 -10.98 -1.85 0.24
CA THR A 19 -9.76 -1.71 -0.55
C THR A 19 -9.62 -0.28 -1.07
N ILE A 20 -8.48 0.33 -0.79
CA ILE A 20 -8.17 1.71 -1.21
C ILE A 20 -6.84 1.79 -1.94
N SER A 21 -6.70 2.84 -2.75
CA SER A 21 -5.45 3.23 -3.38
C SER A 21 -5.12 4.67 -3.04
N ILE A 22 -3.87 4.93 -2.71
CA ILE A 22 -3.34 6.26 -2.41
C ILE A 22 -2.41 6.66 -3.55
N GLU A 23 -2.81 7.66 -4.32
CA GLU A 23 -2.00 8.23 -5.39
C GLU A 23 -1.42 9.58 -4.94
N GLY A 24 -0.19 9.88 -5.33
CA GLY A 24 0.46 11.16 -4.98
C GLY A 24 1.89 11.19 -5.48
N SER A 25 2.54 12.35 -5.33
CA SER A 25 3.92 12.54 -5.78
C SER A 25 4.88 11.54 -5.13
N PRO A 26 5.96 11.15 -5.82
CA PRO A 26 7.06 10.38 -5.22
C PRO A 26 7.57 11.10 -3.96
N GLY A 27 7.93 10.34 -2.93
CA GLY A 27 8.41 10.93 -1.67
C GLY A 27 7.36 11.61 -0.80
N GLY A 28 6.09 11.65 -1.21
CA GLY A 28 4.99 12.30 -0.47
C GLY A 28 4.56 11.60 0.83
N GLY A 29 5.24 10.52 1.26
CA GLY A 29 4.94 9.83 2.51
C GLY A 29 3.77 8.86 2.47
N LYS A 30 3.30 8.47 1.27
CA LYS A 30 2.14 7.57 1.09
C LYS A 30 2.25 6.29 1.93
N THR A 31 3.33 5.56 1.79
CA THR A 31 3.57 4.28 2.46
C THR A 31 3.78 4.47 3.95
N THR A 32 4.51 5.52 4.36
CA THR A 32 4.72 5.90 5.76
C THR A 32 3.39 6.17 6.47
N ILE A 33 2.45 6.87 5.83
CA ILE A 33 1.11 7.12 6.39
C ILE A 33 0.37 5.82 6.68
N VAL A 34 0.42 4.85 5.75
CA VAL A 34 -0.25 3.55 5.93
C VAL A 34 0.38 2.77 7.09
N GLN A 35 1.71 2.76 7.17
CA GLN A 35 2.45 2.11 8.25
C GLN A 35 2.14 2.72 9.62
N GLU A 36 2.12 4.06 9.71
CA GLU A 36 1.77 4.77 10.94
C GLU A 36 0.33 4.45 11.38
N VAL A 37 -0.63 4.42 10.45
CA VAL A 37 -2.02 4.05 10.76
C VAL A 37 -2.11 2.62 11.28
N ALA A 38 -1.39 1.65 10.69
CA ALA A 38 -1.37 0.29 11.20
C ALA A 38 -0.82 0.22 12.63
N LYS A 39 0.25 0.99 12.91
CA LYS A 39 0.82 1.11 14.26
C LYS A 39 -0.16 1.76 15.25
N GLU A 40 -0.83 2.83 14.85
CA GLU A 40 -1.82 3.53 15.69
C GLU A 40 -3.05 2.67 15.99
N LEU A 41 -3.46 1.80 15.05
CA LEU A 41 -4.52 0.82 15.25
C LEU A 41 -4.08 -0.42 16.04
N GLY A 42 -2.77 -0.63 16.22
CA GLY A 42 -2.22 -1.82 16.89
C GLY A 42 -2.41 -3.11 16.09
N VAL A 43 -2.46 -3.03 14.77
CA VAL A 43 -2.70 -4.17 13.87
C VAL A 43 -1.46 -4.56 13.07
N GLY A 44 -1.48 -5.75 12.48
CA GLY A 44 -0.40 -6.24 11.62
C GLY A 44 -0.18 -5.34 10.40
N TYR A 45 1.07 -5.26 9.94
CA TYR A 45 1.41 -4.54 8.71
C TYR A 45 2.35 -5.39 7.85
N ILE A 46 1.95 -5.60 6.61
CA ILE A 46 2.76 -6.29 5.59
C ILE A 46 2.87 -5.36 4.39
N GLU A 47 4.09 -5.07 3.97
CA GLU A 47 4.38 -4.24 2.80
C GLU A 47 5.04 -5.08 1.71
N LYS A 48 4.60 -4.87 0.47
CA LYS A 48 5.21 -5.46 -0.72
C LYS A 48 5.49 -4.37 -1.75
N HIS A 49 6.78 -4.17 -2.02
CA HIS A 49 7.25 -3.18 -2.99
C HIS A 49 7.16 -3.75 -4.40
N MET A 50 6.14 -3.35 -5.13
CA MET A 50 5.74 -3.95 -6.40
C MET A 50 6.78 -3.88 -7.53
N PRO A 51 7.62 -2.82 -7.62
CA PRO A 51 8.68 -2.76 -8.65
C PRO A 51 9.70 -3.90 -8.61
N THR A 52 9.90 -4.49 -7.42
CA THR A 52 10.89 -5.57 -7.23
C THR A 52 10.28 -6.97 -7.24
N MET A 53 8.95 -7.09 -7.34
CA MET A 53 8.26 -8.37 -7.29
C MET A 53 8.05 -8.98 -8.68
N LEU A 54 8.10 -10.31 -8.72
CA LEU A 54 7.77 -11.15 -9.86
C LEU A 54 6.45 -11.90 -9.61
N VAL A 55 5.87 -12.47 -10.66
CA VAL A 55 4.63 -13.25 -10.53
C VAL A 55 4.83 -14.47 -9.62
N GLU A 56 6.02 -15.06 -9.64
CA GLU A 56 6.43 -16.20 -8.83
C GLU A 56 6.44 -15.90 -7.33
N ASP A 57 6.60 -14.63 -6.94
CA ASP A 57 6.53 -14.20 -5.54
C ASP A 57 5.10 -14.29 -4.95
N PHE A 58 4.11 -14.50 -5.81
CA PHE A 58 2.71 -14.69 -5.41
C PHE A 58 2.31 -16.16 -5.29
N GLY A 59 3.17 -17.09 -5.65
CA GLY A 59 2.96 -18.52 -5.45
C GLY A 59 3.58 -19.36 -6.56
N ILE A 60 4.00 -20.55 -6.19
CA ILE A 60 4.69 -21.49 -7.06
C ILE A 60 3.88 -22.78 -7.14
N LEU A 61 3.75 -23.32 -8.36
CA LEU A 61 3.18 -24.65 -8.57
C LEU A 61 4.20 -25.72 -8.16
N TYR A 62 3.74 -26.71 -7.41
CA TYR A 62 4.56 -27.83 -7.00
C TYR A 62 3.76 -29.16 -7.05
N PRO A 63 4.41 -30.29 -7.35
CA PRO A 63 3.81 -31.61 -7.20
C PRO A 63 3.74 -32.01 -5.73
N ASN A 64 2.62 -32.56 -5.28
CA ASN A 64 2.41 -33.00 -3.90
C ASN A 64 2.27 -34.53 -3.77
N GLY A 65 2.77 -35.29 -4.75
CA GLY A 65 2.72 -36.75 -4.74
C GLY A 65 1.38 -37.34 -5.22
N ASP A 66 0.43 -36.52 -5.58
CA ASP A 66 -0.77 -36.89 -6.32
C ASP A 66 -0.63 -36.56 -7.84
N GLU A 67 -1.66 -36.78 -8.63
CA GLU A 67 -1.68 -36.48 -10.06
C GLU A 67 -1.90 -34.99 -10.36
N MET A 68 -1.96 -34.11 -9.32
CA MET A 68 -2.31 -32.71 -9.44
C MET A 68 -1.14 -31.79 -9.08
N LEU A 69 -1.16 -30.59 -9.68
CA LEU A 69 -0.27 -29.49 -9.25
C LEU A 69 -0.98 -28.63 -8.22
N HIS A 70 -0.27 -28.30 -7.17
CA HIS A 70 -0.75 -27.46 -6.07
C HIS A 70 -0.01 -26.12 -6.03
N TYR A 71 -0.66 -25.06 -5.55
CA TYR A 71 0.02 -23.81 -5.28
C TYR A 71 0.60 -23.79 -3.87
N LYS A 72 1.90 -23.54 -3.75
CA LYS A 72 2.53 -23.14 -2.50
C LYS A 72 2.45 -21.62 -2.40
N LEU A 73 1.74 -21.13 -1.37
CA LEU A 73 1.55 -19.71 -1.14
C LEU A 73 2.79 -19.05 -0.52
N PRO A 74 3.00 -17.76 -0.77
CA PRO A 74 4.06 -17.01 -0.13
C PRO A 74 3.81 -16.87 1.37
N ASP A 75 4.89 -16.76 2.11
CA ASP A 75 4.90 -16.61 3.57
C ASP A 75 4.31 -15.28 4.06
N TRP A 76 4.24 -14.28 3.20
CA TRP A 76 3.69 -12.97 3.52
C TRP A 76 2.17 -12.86 3.34
N PHE A 77 1.50 -13.77 2.61
CA PHE A 77 0.07 -13.63 2.35
C PHE A 77 -0.78 -14.08 3.56
N PRO A 78 -1.63 -13.20 4.13
CA PRO A 78 -2.40 -13.48 5.34
C PRO A 78 -3.68 -14.28 5.02
N TYR A 79 -3.56 -15.56 4.69
CA TYR A 79 -4.74 -16.40 4.41
C TYR A 79 -5.33 -17.03 5.67
N GLU A 80 -6.61 -17.39 5.61
CA GLU A 80 -7.33 -18.06 6.71
C GLU A 80 -6.64 -19.38 7.09
N GLY A 81 -6.50 -19.61 8.41
CA GLY A 81 -5.82 -20.80 8.95
C GLY A 81 -4.33 -20.60 9.24
N ARG A 82 -3.78 -19.40 9.10
CA ARG A 82 -2.42 -19.08 9.57
C ARG A 82 -2.46 -18.48 10.97
N ASP A 83 -1.73 -19.15 11.90
CA ASP A 83 -1.62 -18.71 13.30
C ASP A 83 -0.39 -17.81 13.54
N ASP A 84 0.55 -17.79 12.60
CA ASP A 84 1.80 -17.03 12.65
C ASP A 84 1.64 -15.58 12.15
N ILE A 85 0.47 -15.22 11.60
CA ILE A 85 0.11 -13.87 11.16
C ILE A 85 -1.08 -13.37 11.99
N PRO A 86 -1.07 -12.12 12.49
CA PRO A 86 -2.19 -11.53 13.23
C PRO A 86 -3.52 -11.67 12.51
N ASP A 87 -4.62 -11.70 13.27
CA ASP A 87 -5.98 -11.81 12.69
C ASP A 87 -6.41 -10.53 12.00
N GLU A 88 -5.87 -9.39 12.40
CA GLU A 88 -6.15 -8.08 11.80
C GLU A 88 -4.87 -7.41 11.31
N GLY A 89 -4.95 -6.74 10.16
CA GLY A 89 -3.80 -6.06 9.60
C GLY A 89 -4.10 -5.28 8.33
N ILE A 90 -3.06 -4.61 7.84
CA ILE A 90 -3.03 -3.92 6.55
C ILE A 90 -2.00 -4.58 5.65
N LEU A 91 -2.44 -5.04 4.48
CA LEU A 91 -1.57 -5.49 3.39
C LEU A 91 -1.39 -4.33 2.41
N CYS A 92 -0.19 -3.78 2.38
CA CYS A 92 0.16 -2.63 1.54
C CYS A 92 0.95 -3.07 0.30
N PHE A 93 0.42 -2.77 -0.89
CA PHE A 93 1.11 -2.93 -2.17
C PHE A 93 1.70 -1.57 -2.59
N ASP A 94 2.98 -1.38 -2.29
CA ASP A 94 3.67 -0.13 -2.56
C ASP A 94 4.08 -0.01 -4.03
N ASP A 95 3.92 1.20 -4.59
CA ASP A 95 4.19 1.53 -5.99
C ASP A 95 3.51 0.58 -7.00
N ARG A 96 2.22 0.23 -6.77
CA ARG A 96 1.45 -0.73 -7.58
C ARG A 96 1.42 -0.44 -9.07
N ASN A 97 1.52 0.81 -9.47
CA ASN A 97 1.52 1.24 -10.86
C ASN A 97 2.87 1.03 -11.58
N GLN A 98 3.91 0.65 -10.84
CA GLN A 98 5.16 0.19 -11.41
C GLN A 98 5.20 -1.35 -11.60
N ALA A 99 4.19 -2.06 -11.10
CA ALA A 99 4.04 -3.50 -11.33
C ALA A 99 3.87 -3.83 -12.81
N SER A 100 4.36 -4.99 -13.23
CA SER A 100 4.09 -5.52 -14.57
C SER A 100 2.58 -5.74 -14.78
N ALA A 101 2.15 -5.81 -16.04
CA ALA A 101 0.74 -6.04 -16.35
C ALA A 101 0.20 -7.36 -15.75
N ASP A 102 1.03 -8.39 -15.68
CA ASP A 102 0.63 -9.68 -15.10
C ASP A 102 0.51 -9.60 -13.57
N LEU A 103 1.42 -8.90 -12.90
CA LEU A 103 1.28 -8.62 -11.48
C LEU A 103 0.03 -7.79 -11.16
N GLN A 104 -0.29 -6.78 -11.99
CA GLN A 104 -1.52 -6.01 -11.81
C GLN A 104 -2.80 -6.88 -11.91
N LYS A 105 -2.80 -7.95 -12.73
CA LYS A 105 -3.91 -8.93 -12.78
C LYS A 105 -4.03 -9.71 -11.46
N VAL A 106 -2.90 -10.14 -10.88
CA VAL A 106 -2.89 -10.82 -9.58
C VAL A 106 -3.39 -9.90 -8.47
N LEU A 107 -2.89 -8.65 -8.43
CA LEU A 107 -3.36 -7.64 -7.48
C LEU A 107 -4.87 -7.40 -7.60
N ALA A 108 -5.38 -7.28 -8.83
CA ALA A 108 -6.80 -7.07 -9.05
C ALA A 108 -7.67 -8.21 -8.48
N ASN A 109 -7.17 -9.44 -8.53
CA ASN A 109 -7.85 -10.58 -7.91
C ASN A 109 -7.83 -10.48 -6.38
N ILE A 110 -6.68 -10.17 -5.78
CA ILE A 110 -6.55 -9.98 -4.32
C ILE A 110 -7.46 -8.84 -3.85
N CYS A 111 -7.46 -7.70 -4.55
CA CYS A 111 -8.27 -6.52 -4.20
C CYS A 111 -9.78 -6.82 -4.25
N GLN A 112 -10.24 -7.63 -5.18
CA GLN A 112 -11.66 -7.94 -5.38
C GLN A 112 -12.12 -9.18 -4.62
N ALA A 113 -11.46 -10.31 -4.90
CA ALA A 113 -11.89 -11.62 -4.41
C ALA A 113 -11.31 -11.94 -3.02
N ARG A 114 -10.36 -11.14 -2.54
CA ARG A 114 -9.69 -11.33 -1.25
C ARG A 114 -9.16 -12.75 -1.09
N ASN A 115 -8.59 -13.28 -2.15
CA ASN A 115 -7.96 -14.59 -2.14
C ASN A 115 -6.72 -14.63 -3.05
N LEU A 116 -5.88 -15.62 -2.83
CA LEU A 116 -4.75 -15.94 -3.67
C LEU A 116 -4.74 -17.44 -3.92
N HIS A 117 -4.81 -17.85 -5.19
CA HIS A 117 -4.85 -19.25 -5.61
C HIS A 117 -5.89 -20.10 -4.85
N GLY A 118 -7.09 -19.56 -4.64
CA GLY A 118 -8.19 -20.24 -3.96
C GLY A 118 -8.12 -20.21 -2.42
N LYS A 119 -7.08 -19.64 -1.82
CA LYS A 119 -6.99 -19.44 -0.37
C LYS A 119 -7.51 -18.07 0.01
N PRO A 120 -8.59 -17.99 0.80
CA PRO A 120 -9.17 -16.71 1.23
C PRO A 120 -8.21 -15.97 2.17
N MET A 121 -8.16 -14.65 2.04
CA MET A 121 -7.48 -13.77 2.99
C MET A 121 -8.24 -13.71 4.31
N LYS A 122 -7.55 -13.62 5.44
CA LYS A 122 -8.15 -13.36 6.76
C LYS A 122 -9.07 -12.14 6.68
N LYS A 123 -10.27 -12.25 7.25
CA LYS A 123 -11.33 -11.22 7.18
C LYS A 123 -10.91 -9.89 7.82
N GLY A 124 -10.03 -9.94 8.82
CA GLY A 124 -9.52 -8.78 9.53
C GLY A 124 -8.45 -7.96 8.77
N TRP A 125 -8.05 -8.37 7.57
CA TRP A 125 -7.02 -7.67 6.80
C TRP A 125 -7.63 -6.70 5.79
N MET A 126 -7.13 -5.47 5.76
CA MET A 126 -7.47 -4.45 4.77
C MET A 126 -6.37 -4.41 3.69
N VAL A 127 -6.76 -4.26 2.43
CA VAL A 127 -5.80 -4.06 1.33
C VAL A 127 -5.69 -2.57 1.04
N VAL A 128 -4.47 -2.07 1.03
CA VAL A 128 -4.13 -0.70 0.63
C VAL A 128 -3.08 -0.78 -0.46
N SER A 129 -3.19 0.03 -1.48
CA SER A 129 -2.13 0.18 -2.48
C SER A 129 -1.66 1.63 -2.53
N THR A 130 -0.40 1.84 -2.86
CA THR A 130 0.14 3.17 -3.15
C THR A 130 0.59 3.25 -4.60
N GLY A 131 0.72 4.46 -5.12
CA GLY A 131 1.23 4.67 -6.46
C GLY A 131 1.52 6.14 -6.75
N ASN A 132 2.32 6.39 -7.76
CA ASN A 132 2.61 7.74 -8.23
C ASN A 132 1.53 8.19 -9.21
N ARG A 133 1.24 9.50 -9.26
CA ARG A 133 0.31 10.06 -10.25
C ARG A 133 0.86 9.84 -11.67
N GLN A 134 -0.04 9.63 -12.62
CA GLN A 134 0.37 9.52 -14.04
C GLN A 134 1.01 10.82 -14.56
N SER A 135 0.62 11.97 -13.99
CA SER A 135 1.19 13.28 -14.32
C SER A 135 2.65 13.44 -13.94
N ASP A 136 3.13 12.70 -12.93
CA ASP A 136 4.44 12.93 -12.31
C ASP A 136 5.61 12.27 -13.09
N ARG A 137 5.33 11.68 -14.26
CA ARG A 137 6.31 11.04 -15.18
C ARG A 137 7.29 10.07 -14.51
N ALA A 138 6.94 9.56 -13.33
CA ALA A 138 7.81 8.73 -12.48
C ALA A 138 7.90 7.25 -12.93
N GLY A 139 7.93 6.99 -14.24
CA GLY A 139 8.01 5.62 -14.77
C GLY A 139 6.76 4.77 -14.54
N ALA A 140 5.64 5.41 -14.18
CA ALA A 140 4.41 4.72 -13.85
C ALA A 140 3.78 4.06 -15.08
N ASN A 141 3.59 2.75 -15.05
CA ASN A 141 2.78 2.04 -16.02
C ASN A 141 1.32 2.47 -15.88
N ARG A 142 0.57 2.40 -16.98
CA ARG A 142 -0.87 2.62 -16.92
C ARG A 142 -1.50 1.56 -16.03
N VAL A 143 -2.19 1.99 -14.97
CA VAL A 143 -2.96 1.08 -14.13
C VAL A 143 -4.10 0.50 -14.96
N LEU A 144 -4.19 -0.82 -14.98
CA LEU A 144 -5.22 -1.52 -15.73
C LEU A 144 -6.61 -1.16 -15.17
N SER A 145 -7.57 -0.89 -16.05
CA SER A 145 -8.92 -0.45 -15.67
C SER A 145 -9.61 -1.41 -14.70
N HIS A 146 -9.39 -2.71 -14.87
CA HIS A 146 -9.98 -3.72 -13.99
C HIS A 146 -9.40 -3.69 -12.56
N LEU A 147 -8.17 -3.23 -12.34
CA LEU A 147 -7.63 -2.98 -11.01
C LEU A 147 -8.21 -1.68 -10.44
N ARG A 148 -8.19 -0.60 -11.21
CA ARG A 148 -8.68 0.72 -10.77
C ARG A 148 -10.15 0.71 -10.33
N ASN A 149 -10.98 -0.10 -10.99
CA ASN A 149 -12.41 -0.21 -10.65
C ASN A 149 -12.70 -0.97 -9.34
N ARG A 150 -11.68 -1.58 -8.71
CA ARG A 150 -11.79 -2.39 -7.50
C ARG A 150 -11.30 -1.68 -6.25
N GLU A 151 -10.75 -0.48 -6.41
CA GLU A 151 -10.19 0.34 -5.35
C GLU A 151 -10.93 1.68 -5.27
N THR A 152 -11.00 2.25 -4.07
CA THR A 152 -11.35 3.65 -3.91
C THR A 152 -10.06 4.45 -3.93
N VAL A 153 -9.91 5.36 -4.90
CA VAL A 153 -8.68 6.12 -5.09
C VAL A 153 -8.74 7.43 -4.29
N TYR A 154 -7.72 7.67 -3.49
CA TYR A 154 -7.49 8.92 -2.78
C TYR A 154 -6.20 9.56 -3.27
N GLU A 155 -6.25 10.84 -3.60
CA GLU A 155 -5.08 11.59 -4.01
C GLU A 155 -4.49 12.33 -2.80
N LEU A 156 -3.24 11.99 -2.44
CA LEU A 156 -2.49 12.66 -1.39
C LEU A 156 -1.83 13.92 -1.94
N GLU A 157 -2.06 15.01 -1.25
CA GLU A 157 -1.43 16.30 -1.51
C GLU A 157 -0.49 16.64 -0.35
N THR A 158 0.75 16.95 -0.68
CA THR A 158 1.73 17.38 0.31
C THR A 158 1.36 18.77 0.83
N HIS A 159 1.27 18.90 2.14
CA HIS A 159 0.95 20.16 2.82
C HIS A 159 2.04 20.49 3.85
N LEU A 160 2.51 21.76 3.84
CA LEU A 160 3.62 22.19 4.69
C LEU A 160 3.34 22.01 6.18
N ASP A 161 2.10 22.29 6.61
CA ASP A 161 1.76 22.18 8.04
C ASP A 161 1.74 20.72 8.49
N ASP A 162 1.18 19.80 7.67
CA ASP A 162 1.16 18.36 7.96
C ASP A 162 2.59 17.81 8.02
N TRP A 163 3.44 18.20 7.05
CA TRP A 163 4.85 17.85 7.05
C TRP A 163 5.58 18.42 8.27
N THR A 164 5.31 19.68 8.65
CA THR A 164 5.94 20.32 9.80
C THR A 164 5.61 19.60 11.09
N SER A 165 4.33 19.27 11.30
CA SER A 165 3.89 18.52 12.49
C SER A 165 4.57 17.15 12.54
N TRP A 166 4.54 16.42 11.44
CA TRP A 166 5.23 15.13 11.32
C TRP A 166 6.73 15.25 11.61
N ALA A 167 7.39 16.26 11.06
CA ALA A 167 8.83 16.47 11.23
C ALA A 167 9.23 16.76 12.69
N ILE A 168 8.39 17.50 13.43
CA ILE A 168 8.57 17.76 14.87
C ILE A 168 8.46 16.44 15.63
N ASP A 169 7.41 15.68 15.40
CA ASP A 169 7.13 14.41 16.10
C ASP A 169 8.21 13.35 15.84
N HIS A 170 8.89 13.43 14.68
CA HIS A 170 9.96 12.51 14.27
C HIS A 170 11.37 13.05 14.55
N GLY A 171 11.49 14.14 15.29
CA GLY A 171 12.78 14.67 15.75
C GLY A 171 13.66 15.27 14.64
N VAL A 172 13.04 15.73 13.54
CA VAL A 172 13.78 16.47 12.49
C VAL A 172 14.34 17.75 13.10
N LYS A 173 15.61 18.03 12.80
CA LYS A 173 16.31 19.19 13.39
C LYS A 173 15.56 20.49 13.09
N PRO A 174 15.36 21.37 14.10
CA PRO A 174 14.62 22.64 13.94
C PRO A 174 15.14 23.51 12.78
N VAL A 175 16.44 23.50 12.53
CA VAL A 175 17.05 24.26 11.41
C VAL A 175 16.52 23.78 10.05
N VAL A 176 16.30 22.47 9.87
CA VAL A 176 15.74 21.89 8.64
C VAL A 176 14.28 22.31 8.49
N ILE A 177 13.50 22.21 9.57
CA ILE A 177 12.09 22.61 9.58
C ILE A 177 11.97 24.11 9.23
N SER A 178 12.77 24.98 9.85
CA SER A 178 12.78 26.41 9.58
C SER A 178 13.18 26.72 8.13
N PHE A 179 14.16 26.01 7.60
CA PHE A 179 14.61 26.18 6.19
C PHE A 179 13.50 25.80 5.20
N ILE A 180 12.84 24.66 5.40
CA ILE A 180 11.74 24.19 4.53
C ILE A 180 10.54 25.14 4.63
N ARG A 181 10.22 25.65 5.81
CA ARG A 181 9.15 26.65 5.99
C ARG A 181 9.47 27.97 5.29
N PHE A 182 10.71 28.40 5.31
CA PHE A 182 11.18 29.61 4.60
C PHE A 182 11.18 29.40 3.07
N ARG A 183 11.52 28.18 2.60
CA ARG A 183 11.60 27.81 1.19
C ARG A 183 10.54 26.76 0.85
N THR A 184 9.28 27.07 1.05
CA THR A 184 8.15 26.13 0.85
C THR A 184 8.14 25.49 -0.54
N ALA A 185 8.59 26.23 -1.57
CA ALA A 185 8.72 25.69 -2.93
C ALA A 185 9.66 24.47 -3.01
N LEU A 186 10.64 24.34 -2.09
CA LEU A 186 11.53 23.17 -2.06
C LEU A 186 10.79 21.90 -1.61
N LEU A 187 9.86 22.01 -0.67
CA LEU A 187 9.05 20.85 -0.27
C LEU A 187 8.23 20.33 -1.45
N LEU A 188 7.75 21.24 -2.31
CA LEU A 188 6.94 20.88 -3.48
C LEU A 188 7.79 20.47 -4.69
N SER A 189 9.07 20.85 -4.74
CA SER A 189 10.00 20.50 -5.82
C SER A 189 10.83 19.25 -5.56
N LEU A 190 10.91 18.82 -4.30
CA LEU A 190 11.55 17.57 -3.89
C LEU A 190 10.60 16.35 -3.98
N ILE A 191 9.37 16.63 -4.30
CA ILE A 191 8.25 15.71 -4.45
C ILE A 191 7.71 15.87 -5.88
#